data_c49ce41f431c7b0e3f42145420d943a7
#
_entry.id   c49ce41f431c7b0e3f42145420d943a7
#
_cell.length_a   1.000
_cell.length_b   1.000
_cell.length_c   1.000
_cell.angle_alpha   90.00
_cell.angle_beta   90.00
_cell.angle_gamma   90.00
#
_symmetry.space_group_name_H-M   'P 1'
#
loop_
_entity.id
_entity.type
_entity.pdbx_description
1 polymer ?
#
loop_
_entity_poly.entity_id
_entity_poly.type
_entity_poly.pdbx_seq_one_letter_code
_entity_poly.pdbx_strand_id
1 'polypeptide(L)'
;MSSTLERYKREFLEHVEIEKGNSLKTVENYDRYISRFFDFAKISDPKDISDDMLREYRLFLNREPGMKVKGQQAATLKKNTQNYHLIALRVFLKYLMKRGVTSLSPDKIELAKVKPRSLDLIGGDELSRLMNAPKTIFSLEKSTVEDKERALRDSAILELFFSTGLRLSELCSLNRDLDLSKDEFSIRGKGEKVRVVFLSESAKDAIKKYLNVRKDMDEPMFVNKSKVKSKNTRSDSRLTPRSIERIVKHYAIMAGISKKVTPHVIRHSFATDLLSNGADIRSVQMMLGHANIATTQIYTHVTDAQLREVHKKFHDRRGDNK
;
A
#
# COMPACT_ATOMS: atom_id res chain seq x y z
N MET A 1 -19.02 -31.45 16.35
CA MET A 1 -18.29 -31.90 15.14
C MET A 1 -18.27 -30.76 14.16
N SER A 2 -17.10 -30.40 13.60
CA SER A 2 -17.05 -29.34 12.58
C SER A 2 -17.76 -29.82 11.31
N SER A 3 -18.51 -28.93 10.64
CA SER A 3 -19.21 -29.29 9.40
C SER A 3 -18.22 -29.70 8.32
N THR A 4 -18.66 -30.45 7.32
CA THR A 4 -17.85 -30.83 6.14
C THR A 4 -17.28 -29.61 5.45
N LEU A 5 -18.06 -28.53 5.38
CA LEU A 5 -17.66 -27.25 4.78
C LEU A 5 -16.54 -26.54 5.56
N GLU A 6 -16.61 -26.55 6.90
CA GLU A 6 -15.54 -25.99 7.76
C GLU A 6 -14.23 -26.79 7.65
N ARG A 7 -14.31 -28.11 7.50
CA ARG A 7 -13.13 -28.94 7.24
C ARG A 7 -12.47 -28.51 5.92
N TYR A 8 -13.23 -28.41 4.83
CA TYR A 8 -12.69 -27.99 3.54
C TYR A 8 -12.15 -26.57 3.56
N LYS A 9 -12.76 -25.65 4.33
CA LYS A 9 -12.22 -24.29 4.50
C LYS A 9 -10.82 -24.35 5.13
N ARG A 10 -10.66 -25.12 6.20
CA ARG A 10 -9.35 -25.27 6.86
C ARG A 10 -8.30 -25.85 5.91
N GLU A 11 -8.61 -26.97 5.24
CA GLU A 11 -7.72 -27.58 4.25
C GLU A 11 -7.37 -26.62 3.10
N PHE A 12 -8.31 -25.78 2.68
CA PHE A 12 -8.07 -24.75 1.68
C PHE A 12 -7.11 -23.66 2.20
N LEU A 13 -7.27 -23.20 3.43
CA LEU A 13 -6.39 -22.19 4.00
C LEU A 13 -4.96 -22.72 4.16
N GLU A 14 -4.80 -23.97 4.59
CA GLU A 14 -3.52 -24.69 4.63
C GLU A 14 -2.90 -24.78 3.23
N HIS A 15 -3.67 -25.14 2.21
CA HIS A 15 -3.23 -25.19 0.82
C HIS A 15 -2.76 -23.79 0.33
N VAL A 16 -3.50 -22.75 0.66
CA VAL A 16 -3.15 -21.38 0.27
C VAL A 16 -1.86 -20.90 0.94
N GLU A 17 -1.64 -21.29 2.18
CA GLU A 17 -0.44 -20.95 2.94
C GLU A 17 0.77 -21.76 2.45
N ILE A 18 0.68 -23.08 2.48
CA ILE A 18 1.81 -24.00 2.29
C ILE A 18 2.09 -24.22 0.82
N GLU A 19 1.09 -24.68 0.04
CA GLU A 19 1.33 -25.07 -1.37
C GLU A 19 1.40 -23.84 -2.30
N LYS A 20 0.67 -22.75 -1.98
CA LYS A 20 0.69 -21.51 -2.77
C LYS A 20 1.69 -20.48 -2.25
N GLY A 21 2.27 -20.69 -1.08
CA GLY A 21 3.23 -19.75 -0.48
C GLY A 21 2.68 -18.35 -0.27
N ASN A 22 1.37 -18.20 -0.03
CA ASN A 22 0.78 -16.91 0.21
C ASN A 22 1.09 -16.41 1.62
N SER A 23 1.17 -15.08 1.77
CA SER A 23 1.40 -14.47 3.09
C SER A 23 0.24 -14.76 4.05
N LEU A 24 0.56 -14.87 5.35
CA LEU A 24 -0.44 -15.04 6.43
C LEU A 24 -1.58 -14.02 6.31
N LYS A 25 -1.27 -12.77 5.92
CA LYS A 25 -2.30 -11.74 5.71
C LYS A 25 -3.28 -12.07 4.58
N THR A 26 -2.83 -12.77 3.56
CA THR A 26 -3.71 -13.26 2.48
C THR A 26 -4.59 -14.39 2.98
N VAL A 27 -4.04 -15.31 3.76
CA VAL A 27 -4.77 -16.42 4.41
C VAL A 27 -5.87 -15.87 5.33
N GLU A 28 -5.54 -14.94 6.23
CA GLU A 28 -6.50 -14.25 7.12
C GLU A 28 -7.63 -13.57 6.33
N ASN A 29 -7.31 -12.94 5.20
CA ASN A 29 -8.32 -12.30 4.38
C ASN A 29 -9.25 -13.34 3.73
N TYR A 30 -8.71 -14.45 3.22
CA TYR A 30 -9.53 -15.52 2.65
C TYR A 30 -10.40 -16.16 3.71
N ASP A 31 -9.86 -16.46 4.90
CA ASP A 31 -10.64 -16.97 6.02
C ASP A 31 -11.82 -16.05 6.34
N ARG A 32 -11.56 -14.76 6.54
CA ARG A 32 -12.60 -13.78 6.86
C ARG A 32 -13.69 -13.68 5.78
N TYR A 33 -13.30 -13.71 4.49
CA TYR A 33 -14.26 -13.59 3.40
C TYR A 33 -15.10 -14.86 3.22
N ILE A 34 -14.49 -16.03 3.36
CA ILE A 34 -15.17 -17.32 3.26
C ILE A 34 -16.07 -17.55 4.47
N SER A 35 -15.59 -17.27 5.70
CA SER A 35 -16.41 -17.37 6.93
C SER A 35 -17.65 -16.51 6.83
N ARG A 36 -17.53 -15.28 6.30
CA ARG A 36 -18.70 -14.41 6.08
C ARG A 36 -19.71 -15.00 5.10
N PHE A 37 -19.26 -15.71 4.09
CA PHE A 37 -20.16 -16.43 3.19
C PHE A 37 -20.86 -17.60 3.92
N PHE A 38 -20.14 -18.37 4.74
CA PHE A 38 -20.71 -19.47 5.52
C PHE A 38 -21.72 -18.98 6.54
N ASP A 39 -21.43 -17.89 7.24
CA ASP A 39 -22.35 -17.24 8.18
C ASP A 39 -23.65 -16.79 7.51
N PHE A 40 -23.55 -16.31 6.27
CA PHE A 40 -24.72 -15.93 5.48
C PHE A 40 -25.50 -17.16 4.98
N ALA A 41 -24.81 -18.14 4.41
CA ALA A 41 -25.42 -19.28 3.72
C ALA A 41 -26.01 -20.32 4.69
N LYS A 42 -25.43 -20.44 5.91
CA LYS A 42 -25.84 -21.41 6.95
C LYS A 42 -25.96 -22.85 6.45
N ILE A 43 -25.07 -23.24 5.57
CA ILE A 43 -24.98 -24.59 4.99
C ILE A 43 -23.85 -25.39 5.62
N SER A 44 -23.90 -26.71 5.50
CA SER A 44 -22.90 -27.62 6.07
C SER A 44 -22.11 -28.41 5.04
N ASP A 45 -22.61 -28.46 3.80
CA ASP A 45 -22.03 -29.25 2.70
C ASP A 45 -21.76 -28.36 1.48
N PRO A 46 -20.59 -28.49 0.79
CA PRO A 46 -20.30 -27.75 -0.43
C PRO A 46 -21.30 -27.90 -1.57
N LYS A 47 -21.98 -29.08 -1.68
CA LYS A 47 -22.98 -29.32 -2.72
C LYS A 47 -24.22 -28.43 -2.61
N ASP A 48 -24.49 -27.89 -1.41
CA ASP A 48 -25.63 -27.02 -1.15
C ASP A 48 -25.39 -25.57 -1.65
N ILE A 49 -24.18 -25.24 -2.09
CA ILE A 49 -23.87 -23.93 -2.69
C ILE A 49 -24.54 -23.86 -4.07
N SER A 50 -25.61 -23.08 -4.19
CA SER A 50 -26.38 -22.89 -5.42
C SER A 50 -26.15 -21.53 -6.08
N ASP A 51 -26.62 -21.41 -7.33
CA ASP A 51 -26.58 -20.15 -8.09
C ASP A 51 -27.50 -19.10 -7.46
N ASP A 52 -28.67 -19.50 -6.95
CA ASP A 52 -29.60 -18.63 -6.24
C ASP A 52 -28.98 -18.08 -4.95
N MET A 53 -28.32 -18.94 -4.17
CA MET A 53 -27.60 -18.53 -2.97
C MET A 53 -26.49 -17.50 -3.28
N LEU A 54 -25.76 -17.71 -4.38
CA LEU A 54 -24.77 -16.76 -4.84
C LEU A 54 -25.39 -15.41 -5.21
N ARG A 55 -26.55 -15.40 -5.87
CA ARG A 55 -27.30 -14.19 -6.22
C ARG A 55 -27.74 -13.45 -4.96
N GLU A 56 -28.28 -14.15 -3.97
CA GLU A 56 -28.69 -13.59 -2.70
C GLU A 56 -27.49 -13.03 -1.89
N TYR A 57 -26.36 -13.73 -1.88
CA TYR A 57 -25.14 -13.25 -1.25
C TYR A 57 -24.62 -11.96 -1.88
N ARG A 58 -24.71 -11.80 -3.20
CA ARG A 58 -24.37 -10.54 -3.87
C ARG A 58 -25.29 -9.41 -3.43
N LEU A 59 -26.59 -9.64 -3.30
CA LEU A 59 -27.54 -8.66 -2.78
C LEU A 59 -27.23 -8.30 -1.31
N PHE A 60 -26.94 -9.31 -0.50
CA PHE A 60 -26.51 -9.12 0.89
C PHE A 60 -25.27 -8.23 0.96
N LEU A 61 -24.19 -8.54 0.24
CA LEU A 61 -22.96 -7.72 0.21
C LEU A 61 -23.23 -6.28 -0.27
N ASN A 62 -24.15 -6.09 -1.21
CA ASN A 62 -24.47 -4.76 -1.73
C ASN A 62 -25.27 -3.92 -0.72
N ARG A 63 -26.04 -4.53 0.17
CA ARG A 63 -26.86 -3.84 1.19
C ARG A 63 -26.13 -3.67 2.52
N GLU A 64 -25.05 -4.45 2.72
CA GLU A 64 -24.25 -4.39 3.93
C GLU A 64 -23.63 -3.00 4.17
N PRO A 65 -23.73 -2.46 5.39
CA PRO A 65 -23.09 -1.20 5.72
C PRO A 65 -21.57 -1.33 5.61
N GLY A 66 -20.95 -0.37 4.95
CA GLY A 66 -19.51 -0.20 4.92
C GLY A 66 -18.98 0.24 6.29
N MET A 67 -17.68 0.52 6.34
CA MET A 67 -17.04 1.00 7.56
C MET A 67 -17.67 2.33 8.01
N LYS A 68 -18.21 2.39 9.22
CA LYS A 68 -18.74 3.63 9.81
C LYS A 68 -17.60 4.66 9.94
N VAL A 69 -17.74 5.78 9.27
CA VAL A 69 -16.89 6.96 9.49
C VAL A 69 -17.61 7.88 10.46
N LYS A 70 -16.91 8.35 11.50
CA LYS A 70 -17.49 9.21 12.54
C LYS A 70 -18.16 10.44 11.89
N GLY A 71 -19.46 10.60 12.08
CA GLY A 71 -20.24 11.73 11.54
C GLY A 71 -20.83 11.54 10.14
N GLN A 72 -20.72 10.37 9.51
CA GLN A 72 -21.36 10.08 8.21
C GLN A 72 -22.22 8.83 8.31
N GLN A 73 -23.36 8.81 7.58
CA GLN A 73 -24.13 7.58 7.39
C GLN A 73 -23.22 6.50 6.77
N ALA A 74 -23.34 5.28 7.28
CA ALA A 74 -22.56 4.16 6.76
C ALA A 74 -22.94 3.92 5.28
N ALA A 75 -22.03 4.27 4.38
CA ALA A 75 -22.17 3.90 2.98
C ALA A 75 -22.13 2.37 2.85
N THR A 76 -22.80 1.82 1.84
CA THR A 76 -22.74 0.38 1.53
C THR A 76 -21.33 -0.06 1.16
N LEU A 77 -21.04 -1.37 1.23
CA LEU A 77 -19.75 -1.91 0.83
C LEU A 77 -19.40 -1.51 -0.62
N LYS A 78 -18.20 -0.95 -0.80
CA LYS A 78 -17.71 -0.59 -2.14
C LYS A 78 -17.60 -1.83 -3.03
N LYS A 79 -17.90 -1.69 -4.33
CA LYS A 79 -17.83 -2.78 -5.33
C LYS A 79 -16.51 -3.56 -5.30
N ASN A 80 -15.38 -2.87 -5.09
CA ASN A 80 -14.08 -3.54 -4.93
C ASN A 80 -14.06 -4.49 -3.72
N THR A 81 -14.64 -4.08 -2.59
CA THR A 81 -14.72 -4.91 -1.39
C THR A 81 -15.64 -6.11 -1.62
N GLN A 82 -16.79 -5.89 -2.28
CA GLN A 82 -17.68 -6.98 -2.68
C GLN A 82 -16.96 -7.99 -3.59
N ASN A 83 -16.20 -7.50 -4.58
CA ASN A 83 -15.39 -8.36 -5.45
C ASN A 83 -14.34 -9.18 -4.68
N TYR A 84 -13.73 -8.65 -3.61
CA TYR A 84 -12.79 -9.44 -2.80
C TYR A 84 -13.44 -10.64 -2.13
N HIS A 85 -14.69 -10.50 -1.64
CA HIS A 85 -15.46 -11.62 -1.10
C HIS A 85 -15.74 -12.67 -2.19
N LEU A 86 -16.16 -12.23 -3.37
CA LEU A 86 -16.47 -13.11 -4.50
C LEU A 86 -15.21 -13.79 -5.07
N ILE A 87 -14.07 -13.10 -5.10
CA ILE A 87 -12.78 -13.68 -5.52
C ILE A 87 -12.38 -14.80 -4.54
N ALA A 88 -12.49 -14.56 -3.23
CA ALA A 88 -12.16 -15.57 -2.23
C ALA A 88 -13.04 -16.82 -2.39
N LEU A 89 -14.35 -16.64 -2.57
CA LEU A 89 -15.28 -17.73 -2.81
C LEU A 89 -14.96 -18.47 -4.12
N ARG A 90 -14.66 -17.75 -5.21
CA ARG A 90 -14.28 -18.37 -6.50
C ARG A 90 -13.01 -19.23 -6.35
N VAL A 91 -12.01 -18.75 -5.63
CA VAL A 91 -10.76 -19.49 -5.42
C VAL A 91 -11.02 -20.74 -4.56
N PHE A 92 -11.88 -20.63 -3.54
CA PHE A 92 -12.30 -21.76 -2.72
C PHE A 92 -13.05 -22.82 -3.54
N LEU A 93 -14.05 -22.43 -4.35
CA LEU A 93 -14.76 -23.35 -5.25
C LEU A 93 -13.81 -24.02 -6.26
N LYS A 94 -12.84 -23.27 -6.77
CA LYS A 94 -11.80 -23.81 -7.66
C LYS A 94 -10.93 -24.87 -6.98
N TYR A 95 -10.63 -24.67 -5.70
CA TYR A 95 -9.95 -25.67 -4.87
C TYR A 95 -10.80 -26.94 -4.70
N LEU A 96 -12.10 -26.80 -4.34
CA LEU A 96 -13.01 -27.92 -4.19
C LEU A 96 -13.12 -28.73 -5.49
N MET A 97 -13.31 -28.06 -6.63
CA MET A 97 -13.37 -28.68 -7.94
C MET A 97 -12.11 -29.51 -8.25
N LYS A 98 -10.91 -29.00 -7.93
CA LYS A 98 -9.65 -29.73 -8.12
C LYS A 98 -9.52 -30.97 -7.22
N ARG A 99 -10.22 -31.00 -6.09
CA ARG A 99 -10.29 -32.14 -5.16
C ARG A 99 -11.41 -33.12 -5.50
N GLY A 100 -12.13 -32.90 -6.60
CA GLY A 100 -13.27 -33.74 -6.99
C GLY A 100 -14.52 -33.59 -6.10
N VAL A 101 -14.58 -32.51 -5.31
CA VAL A 101 -15.71 -32.23 -4.41
C VAL A 101 -16.81 -31.52 -5.21
N THR A 102 -18.01 -32.11 -5.20
CA THR A 102 -19.19 -31.52 -5.86
C THR A 102 -19.59 -30.21 -5.21
N SER A 103 -19.62 -29.14 -5.98
CA SER A 103 -20.02 -27.79 -5.56
C SER A 103 -20.43 -26.95 -6.78
N LEU A 104 -20.86 -25.70 -6.55
CA LEU A 104 -21.11 -24.74 -7.63
C LEU A 104 -19.83 -24.53 -8.47
N SER A 105 -19.98 -24.49 -9.81
CA SER A 105 -18.85 -24.16 -10.70
C SER A 105 -18.26 -22.77 -10.38
N PRO A 106 -16.92 -22.64 -10.23
CA PRO A 106 -16.27 -21.35 -10.01
C PRO A 106 -16.56 -20.29 -11.07
N ASP A 107 -16.86 -20.71 -12.30
CA ASP A 107 -17.10 -19.83 -13.45
C ASP A 107 -18.45 -19.09 -13.36
N LYS A 108 -19.38 -19.59 -12.52
CA LYS A 108 -20.64 -18.90 -12.19
C LYS A 108 -20.43 -17.61 -11.40
N ILE A 109 -19.24 -17.42 -10.80
CA ILE A 109 -18.91 -16.20 -10.06
C ILE A 109 -18.37 -15.14 -11.01
N GLU A 110 -19.23 -14.28 -11.51
CA GLU A 110 -18.83 -13.07 -12.23
C GLU A 110 -18.48 -11.93 -11.27
N LEU A 111 -17.49 -11.13 -11.62
CA LEU A 111 -17.08 -9.96 -10.83
C LEU A 111 -17.66 -8.67 -11.43
N ALA A 112 -18.10 -7.77 -10.57
CA ALA A 112 -18.57 -6.48 -11.01
C ALA A 112 -17.43 -5.67 -11.66
N LYS A 113 -17.72 -5.03 -12.80
CA LYS A 113 -16.78 -4.06 -13.40
C LYS A 113 -16.58 -2.88 -12.46
N VAL A 114 -15.34 -2.56 -12.16
CA VAL A 114 -14.94 -1.45 -11.30
C VAL A 114 -14.17 -0.44 -12.12
N LYS A 115 -14.59 0.82 -12.05
CA LYS A 115 -13.85 1.91 -12.69
C LYS A 115 -12.44 2.00 -12.09
N PRO A 116 -11.41 2.21 -12.91
CA PRO A 116 -10.07 2.53 -12.41
C PRO A 116 -10.16 3.71 -11.43
N ARG A 117 -9.37 3.67 -10.36
CA ARG A 117 -9.28 4.82 -9.46
C ARG A 117 -8.49 5.91 -10.17
N SER A 118 -9.07 7.09 -10.31
CA SER A 118 -8.28 8.30 -10.52
C SER A 118 -7.43 8.52 -9.25
N LEU A 119 -6.14 8.70 -9.42
CA LEU A 119 -5.27 9.09 -8.32
C LEU A 119 -5.25 10.61 -8.27
N ASP A 120 -5.64 11.17 -7.14
CA ASP A 120 -5.45 12.59 -6.86
C ASP A 120 -3.97 12.81 -6.58
N LEU A 121 -3.18 13.01 -7.63
CA LEU A 121 -1.77 13.31 -7.52
C LEU A 121 -1.59 14.71 -6.93
N ILE A 122 -0.57 14.87 -6.09
CA ILE A 122 -0.14 16.17 -5.59
C ILE A 122 0.81 16.80 -6.60
N GLY A 123 0.66 18.12 -6.82
CA GLY A 123 1.55 18.89 -7.68
C GLY A 123 2.92 19.13 -7.02
N GLY A 124 3.91 19.64 -7.79
CA GLY A 124 5.25 19.92 -7.28
C GLY A 124 5.25 20.89 -6.08
N ASP A 125 4.42 21.95 -6.15
CA ASP A 125 4.30 22.93 -5.04
C ASP A 125 3.66 22.30 -3.81
N GLU A 126 2.64 21.46 -3.97
CA GLU A 126 2.01 20.73 -2.87
C GLU A 126 3.01 19.76 -2.23
N LEU A 127 3.79 19.06 -3.04
CA LEU A 127 4.85 18.17 -2.58
C LEU A 127 5.93 18.92 -1.81
N SER A 128 6.41 20.05 -2.33
CA SER A 128 7.40 20.91 -1.67
C SER A 128 6.88 21.38 -0.30
N ARG A 129 5.63 21.84 -0.21
CA ARG A 129 5.02 22.22 1.07
C ARG A 129 4.94 21.05 2.04
N LEU A 130 4.56 19.84 1.54
CA LEU A 130 4.49 18.62 2.36
C LEU A 130 5.86 18.28 2.95
N MET A 131 6.92 18.28 2.13
CA MET A 131 8.28 17.95 2.54
C MET A 131 8.86 18.93 3.56
N ASN A 132 8.46 20.21 3.47
CA ASN A 132 8.91 21.26 4.38
C ASN A 132 8.04 21.38 5.66
N ALA A 133 6.83 20.83 5.67
CA ALA A 133 5.91 20.95 6.80
C ALA A 133 6.49 20.50 8.15
N PRO A 134 7.28 19.40 8.28
CA PRO A 134 7.91 19.05 9.55
C PRO A 134 8.88 20.13 10.05
N LYS A 135 9.55 20.86 9.15
CA LYS A 135 10.55 21.88 9.50
C LYS A 135 9.90 23.10 10.17
N THR A 136 8.64 23.39 9.90
CA THR A 136 7.93 24.54 10.52
C THR A 136 7.77 24.37 12.03
N ILE A 137 7.83 23.14 12.56
CA ILE A 137 7.77 22.88 14.01
C ILE A 137 8.97 23.51 14.73
N PHE A 138 10.14 23.63 14.08
CA PHE A 138 11.33 24.25 14.67
C PHE A 138 11.18 25.76 14.91
N SER A 139 10.32 26.41 14.13
CA SER A 139 10.04 27.85 14.24
C SER A 139 8.98 28.17 15.30
N LEU A 140 8.31 27.18 15.87
CA LEU A 140 7.29 27.40 16.88
C LEU A 140 7.94 27.62 18.25
N GLU A 141 7.72 28.77 18.87
CA GLU A 141 8.29 29.16 20.19
C GLU A 141 7.96 28.13 21.29
N LYS A 142 6.79 27.49 21.22
CA LYS A 142 6.31 26.52 22.21
C LYS A 142 6.69 25.06 21.90
N SER A 143 7.56 24.79 20.91
CA SER A 143 7.97 23.44 20.59
C SER A 143 8.86 22.83 21.63
N THR A 144 8.48 21.68 22.17
CA THR A 144 9.30 20.90 23.09
C THR A 144 10.45 20.20 22.36
N VAL A 145 11.47 19.74 23.12
CA VAL A 145 12.53 18.89 22.57
C VAL A 145 11.97 17.63 21.94
N GLU A 146 10.93 17.05 22.54
CA GLU A 146 10.25 15.86 22.01
C GLU A 146 9.54 16.14 20.68
N ASP A 147 8.94 17.34 20.52
CA ASP A 147 8.28 17.71 19.27
C ASP A 147 9.30 17.92 18.14
N LYS A 148 10.44 18.54 18.44
CA LYS A 148 11.53 18.70 17.49
C LYS A 148 12.11 17.35 17.03
N GLU A 149 12.29 16.41 17.97
CA GLU A 149 12.78 15.08 17.64
C GLU A 149 11.75 14.29 16.79
N ARG A 150 10.45 14.42 17.11
CA ARG A 150 9.38 13.84 16.24
C ARG A 150 9.41 14.47 14.85
N ALA A 151 9.60 15.78 14.75
CA ALA A 151 9.67 16.47 13.46
C ALA A 151 10.87 15.99 12.62
N LEU A 152 12.03 15.74 13.24
CA LEU A 152 13.19 15.16 12.55
C LEU A 152 12.90 13.75 12.04
N ARG A 153 12.29 12.89 12.89
CA ARG A 153 11.86 11.56 12.47
C ARG A 153 10.91 11.62 11.29
N ASP A 154 9.91 12.45 11.38
CA ASP A 154 8.84 12.54 10.40
C ASP A 154 9.34 13.15 9.08
N SER A 155 10.28 14.12 9.16
CA SER A 155 11.01 14.62 7.99
C SER A 155 11.80 13.51 7.31
N ALA A 156 12.54 12.70 8.08
CA ALA A 156 13.28 11.56 7.54
C ALA A 156 12.36 10.52 6.87
N ILE A 157 11.16 10.27 7.43
CA ILE A 157 10.15 9.40 6.82
C ILE A 157 9.70 9.94 5.45
N LEU A 158 9.36 11.23 5.36
CA LEU A 158 8.89 11.83 4.11
C LEU A 158 10.00 11.87 3.05
N GLU A 159 11.21 12.31 3.42
CA GLU A 159 12.36 12.33 2.52
C GLU A 159 12.70 10.94 2.00
N LEU A 160 12.68 9.93 2.86
CA LEU A 160 12.96 8.56 2.46
C LEU A 160 11.89 7.99 1.52
N PHE A 161 10.60 8.28 1.76
CA PHE A 161 9.54 7.88 0.83
C PHE A 161 9.72 8.49 -0.55
N PHE A 162 10.01 9.79 -0.60
CA PHE A 162 10.15 10.49 -1.87
C PHE A 162 11.45 10.13 -2.59
N SER A 163 12.56 9.91 -1.88
CA SER A 163 13.84 9.51 -2.46
C SER A 163 13.80 8.10 -3.07
N THR A 164 13.15 7.15 -2.40
CA THR A 164 13.28 5.71 -2.71
C THR A 164 12.04 5.09 -3.35
N GLY A 165 10.90 5.74 -3.25
CA GLY A 165 9.62 5.18 -3.64
C GLY A 165 9.26 3.87 -2.91
N LEU A 166 9.72 3.65 -1.69
CA LEU A 166 9.44 2.46 -0.89
C LEU A 166 7.94 2.23 -0.69
N ARG A 167 7.55 0.94 -0.54
CA ARG A 167 6.22 0.61 -0.01
C ARG A 167 6.17 0.91 1.49
N LEU A 168 4.98 1.22 1.99
CA LEU A 168 4.78 1.51 3.42
C LEU A 168 5.32 0.39 4.33
N SER A 169 5.09 -0.87 3.99
CA SER A 169 5.60 -2.02 4.75
C SER A 169 7.12 -2.13 4.70
N GLU A 170 7.73 -1.82 3.56
CA GLU A 170 9.18 -1.82 3.37
C GLU A 170 9.84 -0.73 4.22
N LEU A 171 9.29 0.49 4.24
CA LEU A 171 9.78 1.56 5.11
C LEU A 171 9.65 1.18 6.60
N CYS A 172 8.52 0.58 6.99
CA CYS A 172 8.33 0.12 8.37
C CYS A 172 9.35 -0.95 8.78
N SER A 173 9.86 -1.79 7.86
CA SER A 173 10.80 -2.87 8.17
C SER A 173 12.25 -2.45 8.28
N LEU A 174 12.59 -1.19 7.95
CA LEU A 174 13.98 -0.71 7.99
C LEU A 174 14.54 -0.68 9.42
N ASN A 175 15.81 -1.02 9.53
CA ASN A 175 16.59 -0.95 10.75
C ASN A 175 17.57 0.23 10.73
N ARG A 176 18.05 0.64 11.90
CA ARG A 176 18.92 1.81 12.08
C ARG A 176 20.35 1.63 11.57
N ASP A 177 20.77 0.41 11.32
CA ASP A 177 22.09 0.01 10.82
C ASP A 177 22.28 0.21 9.31
N LEU A 178 21.35 0.94 8.66
CA LEU A 178 21.46 1.29 7.26
C LEU A 178 22.75 2.09 7.00
N ASP A 179 23.58 1.59 6.07
CA ASP A 179 24.82 2.26 5.66
C ASP A 179 24.52 3.51 4.82
N LEU A 180 24.59 4.67 5.48
CA LEU A 180 24.36 5.99 4.88
C LEU A 180 25.59 6.57 4.17
N SER A 181 26.70 5.82 4.07
CA SER A 181 27.85 6.22 3.24
C SER A 181 27.60 5.91 1.76
N LYS A 182 26.72 4.96 1.48
CA LYS A 182 26.32 4.54 0.14
C LYS A 182 25.10 5.30 -0.35
N ASP A 183 24.99 5.43 -1.68
CA ASP A 183 23.85 6.06 -2.34
C ASP A 183 22.70 5.09 -2.58
N GLU A 184 22.87 3.81 -2.21
CA GLU A 184 21.92 2.75 -2.48
C GLU A 184 21.90 1.69 -1.38
N PHE A 185 20.78 0.99 -1.27
CA PHE A 185 20.65 -0.19 -0.45
C PHE A 185 19.65 -1.18 -1.05
N SER A 186 19.76 -2.44 -0.65
CA SER A 186 18.83 -3.48 -1.09
C SER A 186 17.66 -3.60 -0.14
N ILE A 187 16.45 -3.72 -0.72
CA ILE A 187 15.22 -3.96 0.04
C ILE A 187 14.54 -5.24 -0.44
N ARG A 188 14.06 -6.03 0.52
CA ARG A 188 13.27 -7.23 0.26
C ARG A 188 11.79 -6.86 0.18
N GLY A 189 11.19 -7.04 -0.99
CA GLY A 189 9.81 -6.71 -1.28
C GLY A 189 8.86 -7.91 -1.16
N LYS A 190 7.66 -7.74 -1.68
CA LYS A 190 6.64 -8.81 -1.72
C LYS A 190 7.15 -10.02 -2.51
N GLY A 191 7.02 -11.22 -1.92
CA GLY A 191 7.46 -12.49 -2.54
C GLY A 191 8.98 -12.64 -2.56
N GLU A 192 9.65 -12.13 -1.51
CA GLU A 192 11.10 -12.25 -1.28
C GLU A 192 11.99 -11.65 -2.40
N LYS A 193 11.40 -10.89 -3.33
CA LYS A 193 12.17 -10.25 -4.40
C LYS A 193 12.98 -9.10 -3.85
N VAL A 194 14.30 -9.17 -4.04
CA VAL A 194 15.23 -8.11 -3.68
C VAL A 194 15.31 -7.09 -4.82
N ARG A 195 15.32 -5.81 -4.48
CA ARG A 195 15.65 -4.72 -5.41
C ARG A 195 16.51 -3.68 -4.74
N VAL A 196 17.30 -2.99 -5.54
CA VAL A 196 18.06 -1.83 -5.12
C VAL A 196 17.16 -0.60 -5.11
N VAL A 197 17.33 0.27 -4.13
CA VAL A 197 16.72 1.59 -4.03
C VAL A 197 17.81 2.63 -3.76
N PHE A 198 17.62 3.86 -4.24
CA PHE A 198 18.62 4.92 -4.21
C PHE A 198 18.27 5.99 -3.19
N LEU A 199 19.28 6.48 -2.48
CA LEU A 199 19.15 7.54 -1.47
C LEU A 199 19.60 8.87 -2.05
N SER A 200 18.73 9.86 -2.02
CA SER A 200 19.14 11.25 -2.27
C SER A 200 19.93 11.83 -1.08
N GLU A 201 20.74 12.84 -1.32
CA GLU A 201 21.48 13.51 -0.24
C GLU A 201 20.53 14.11 0.81
N SER A 202 19.37 14.64 0.40
CA SER A 202 18.36 15.15 1.33
C SER A 202 17.82 14.06 2.25
N ALA A 203 17.59 12.84 1.73
CA ALA A 203 17.15 11.71 2.53
C ALA A 203 18.23 11.25 3.52
N LYS A 204 19.50 11.16 3.07
CA LYS A 204 20.62 10.83 3.94
C LYS A 204 20.78 11.83 5.08
N ASP A 205 20.74 13.12 4.76
CA ASP A 205 20.83 14.20 5.73
C ASP A 205 19.69 14.17 6.75
N ALA A 206 18.46 13.96 6.29
CA ALA A 206 17.32 13.88 7.17
C ALA A 206 17.42 12.67 8.12
N ILE A 207 17.85 11.52 7.62
CA ILE A 207 18.07 10.31 8.44
C ILE A 207 19.20 10.56 9.46
N LYS A 208 20.35 11.10 9.04
CA LYS A 208 21.48 11.44 9.94
C LYS A 208 21.04 12.37 11.05
N LYS A 209 20.31 13.46 10.74
CA LYS A 209 19.78 14.40 11.73
C LYS A 209 18.85 13.73 12.73
N TYR A 210 18.00 12.84 12.28
CA TYR A 210 17.12 12.08 13.16
C TYR A 210 17.91 11.11 14.05
N LEU A 211 18.81 10.30 13.48
CA LEU A 211 19.59 9.32 14.24
C LEU A 211 20.48 9.98 15.29
N ASN A 212 21.03 11.17 15.02
CA ASN A 212 21.88 11.92 15.95
C ASN A 212 21.14 12.39 17.23
N VAL A 213 19.83 12.58 17.16
CA VAL A 213 19.04 12.99 18.33
C VAL A 213 18.43 11.79 19.07
N ARG A 214 18.48 10.59 18.50
CA ARG A 214 17.99 9.36 19.16
C ARG A 214 18.92 8.97 20.31
N LYS A 215 18.29 8.69 21.45
CA LYS A 215 18.99 8.25 22.68
C LYS A 215 18.75 6.77 23.00
N ASP A 216 17.81 6.12 22.28
CA ASP A 216 17.50 4.71 22.44
C ASP A 216 18.45 3.83 21.61
N MET A 217 18.50 2.53 21.96
CA MET A 217 19.30 1.52 21.26
C MET A 217 18.42 0.56 20.44
N ASP A 218 17.13 0.91 20.25
CA ASP A 218 16.19 0.07 19.54
C ASP A 218 16.60 -0.10 18.06
N GLU A 219 16.48 -1.33 17.58
CA GLU A 219 16.88 -1.75 16.24
C GLU A 219 16.09 -1.06 15.09
N PRO A 220 14.74 -0.83 15.21
CA PRO A 220 14.00 -0.20 14.13
C PRO A 220 14.51 1.19 13.77
N MET A 221 14.53 1.50 12.45
CA MET A 221 14.90 2.84 11.97
C MET A 221 13.96 3.90 12.56
N PHE A 222 12.66 3.67 12.56
CA PHE A 222 11.67 4.63 13.04
C PHE A 222 10.88 4.06 14.23
N VAL A 223 11.00 4.71 15.38
CA VAL A 223 10.42 4.24 16.64
C VAL A 223 9.22 5.03 17.12
N ASN A 224 8.34 4.36 17.85
CA ASN A 224 7.26 4.98 18.60
C ASN A 224 7.69 5.18 20.06
N LYS A 225 8.03 6.41 20.42
CA LYS A 225 8.52 6.76 21.77
C LYS A 225 7.53 6.40 22.90
N SER A 226 6.24 6.42 22.66
CA SER A 226 5.25 6.02 23.68
C SER A 226 5.40 4.56 24.09
N LYS A 227 5.90 3.71 23.20
CA LYS A 227 6.16 2.29 23.49
C LYS A 227 7.52 2.05 24.14
N VAL A 228 8.52 2.87 23.82
CA VAL A 228 9.86 2.81 24.41
C VAL A 228 9.82 3.08 25.94
N LYS A 229 8.93 3.97 26.37
CA LYS A 229 8.75 4.32 27.79
C LYS A 229 8.05 3.20 28.62
N SER A 230 7.42 2.22 27.97
CA SER A 230 6.73 1.10 28.66
C SER A 230 7.71 -0.05 28.91
N LYS A 231 8.32 -0.08 30.09
CA LYS A 231 9.28 -1.11 30.51
C LYS A 231 8.74 -2.55 30.62
N ASN A 232 7.42 -2.73 30.52
CA ASN A 232 6.75 -4.02 30.84
C ASN A 232 6.34 -4.86 29.63
N THR A 233 6.60 -4.42 28.42
CA THR A 233 6.33 -5.22 27.21
C THR A 233 7.52 -5.14 26.28
N ARG A 234 8.12 -6.27 25.92
CA ARG A 234 8.99 -6.45 24.76
C ARG A 234 8.21 -6.20 23.45
N SER A 235 7.34 -5.19 23.41
CA SER A 235 6.62 -4.84 22.19
C SER A 235 7.61 -4.12 21.28
N ASP A 236 7.72 -4.58 20.06
CA ASP A 236 8.47 -3.91 19.00
C ASP A 236 8.15 -2.41 18.99
N SER A 237 9.16 -1.57 19.24
CA SER A 237 9.05 -0.11 19.26
C SER A 237 8.85 0.49 17.85
N ARG A 238 8.88 -0.34 16.83
CA ARG A 238 8.73 -0.01 15.42
C ARG A 238 7.43 0.75 15.14
N LEU A 239 7.50 1.79 14.34
CA LEU A 239 6.30 2.48 13.86
C LEU A 239 5.45 1.53 12.99
N THR A 240 4.15 1.49 13.31
CA THR A 240 3.20 0.71 12.52
C THR A 240 2.84 1.42 11.23
N PRO A 241 2.42 0.69 10.17
CA PRO A 241 1.90 1.30 8.95
C PRO A 241 0.83 2.37 9.20
N ARG A 242 -0.09 2.12 10.13
CA ARG A 242 -1.15 3.07 10.50
C ARG A 242 -0.60 4.35 11.17
N SER A 243 0.51 4.23 11.91
CA SER A 243 1.17 5.41 12.50
C SER A 243 1.77 6.29 11.41
N ILE A 244 2.45 5.69 10.43
CA ILE A 244 3.03 6.43 9.29
C ILE A 244 1.94 7.08 8.42
N GLU A 245 0.83 6.38 8.14
CA GLU A 245 -0.32 6.97 7.44
C GLU A 245 -0.86 8.22 8.18
N ARG A 246 -0.93 8.17 9.52
CA ARG A 246 -1.34 9.34 10.33
C ARG A 246 -0.34 10.47 10.27
N ILE A 247 0.96 10.18 10.27
CA ILE A 247 2.03 11.18 10.13
C ILE A 247 1.88 11.89 8.78
N VAL A 248 1.82 11.15 7.67
CA VAL A 248 1.65 11.72 6.33
C VAL A 248 0.39 12.58 6.25
N LYS A 249 -0.73 12.09 6.76
CA LYS A 249 -1.98 12.86 6.80
C LYS A 249 -1.86 14.15 7.62
N HIS A 250 -1.20 14.09 8.77
CA HIS A 250 -0.99 15.25 9.64
C HIS A 250 -0.23 16.36 8.91
N TYR A 251 0.91 16.02 8.29
CA TYR A 251 1.70 17.00 7.56
C TYR A 251 1.04 17.48 6.26
N ALA A 252 0.23 16.67 5.61
CA ALA A 252 -0.58 17.12 4.47
C ALA A 252 -1.58 18.21 4.89
N ILE A 253 -2.23 18.05 6.04
CA ILE A 253 -3.14 19.06 6.60
C ILE A 253 -2.37 20.33 6.97
N MET A 254 -1.21 20.21 7.65
CA MET A 254 -0.36 21.35 7.99
C MET A 254 0.15 22.11 6.76
N ALA A 255 0.43 21.39 5.67
CA ALA A 255 0.84 21.96 4.39
C ALA A 255 -0.32 22.60 3.58
N GLY A 256 -1.55 22.61 4.12
CA GLY A 256 -2.72 23.16 3.44
C GLY A 256 -3.13 22.36 2.19
N ILE A 257 -2.87 21.04 2.15
CA ILE A 257 -3.23 20.18 1.02
C ILE A 257 -4.62 19.61 1.26
N SER A 258 -5.59 20.02 0.43
CA SER A 258 -6.98 19.55 0.52
C SER A 258 -7.18 18.11 0.02
N LYS A 259 -6.31 17.63 -0.86
CA LYS A 259 -6.33 16.28 -1.40
C LYS A 259 -5.96 15.25 -0.34
N LYS A 260 -6.42 14.02 -0.53
CA LYS A 260 -6.04 12.91 0.36
C LYS A 260 -4.62 12.43 0.08
N VAL A 261 -3.65 12.87 0.86
CA VAL A 261 -2.26 12.39 0.77
C VAL A 261 -2.08 11.11 1.60
N THR A 262 -1.43 10.13 1.01
CA THR A 262 -1.07 8.84 1.63
C THR A 262 0.37 8.47 1.23
N PRO A 263 1.03 7.52 1.91
CA PRO A 263 2.31 6.99 1.46
C PRO A 263 2.33 6.52 0.01
N HIS A 264 1.22 5.97 -0.48
CA HIS A 264 1.07 5.61 -1.89
C HIS A 264 1.09 6.82 -2.82
N VAL A 265 0.49 7.95 -2.41
CA VAL A 265 0.52 9.19 -3.20
C VAL A 265 1.96 9.71 -3.30
N ILE A 266 2.74 9.72 -2.21
CA ILE A 266 4.15 10.14 -2.24
C ILE A 266 4.97 9.22 -3.17
N ARG A 267 4.79 7.92 -3.09
CA ARG A 267 5.42 6.97 -4.01
C ARG A 267 5.00 7.19 -5.47
N HIS A 268 3.76 7.58 -5.73
CA HIS A 268 3.31 7.97 -7.06
C HIS A 268 3.97 9.28 -7.52
N SER A 269 4.12 10.26 -6.62
CA SER A 269 4.85 11.50 -6.92
C SER A 269 6.31 11.24 -7.28
N PHE A 270 6.99 10.31 -6.57
CA PHE A 270 8.33 9.85 -6.95
C PHE A 270 8.37 9.29 -8.38
N ALA A 271 7.42 8.41 -8.74
CA ALA A 271 7.38 7.84 -10.08
C ALA A 271 7.08 8.89 -11.15
N THR A 272 6.16 9.82 -10.86
CA THR A 272 5.80 10.91 -11.77
C THR A 272 6.96 11.87 -11.95
N ASP A 273 7.69 12.19 -10.90
CA ASP A 273 8.88 13.06 -10.95
C ASP A 273 9.95 12.45 -11.83
N LEU A 274 10.30 11.18 -11.66
CA LEU A 274 11.25 10.48 -12.53
C LEU A 274 10.83 10.51 -13.99
N LEU A 275 9.58 10.19 -14.29
CA LEU A 275 9.06 10.19 -15.66
C LEU A 275 9.05 11.61 -16.24
N SER A 276 8.64 12.63 -15.49
CA SER A 276 8.65 14.02 -15.94
C SER A 276 10.06 14.52 -16.24
N ASN A 277 11.06 13.99 -15.56
CA ASN A 277 12.48 14.28 -15.79
C ASN A 277 13.15 13.38 -16.86
N GLY A 278 12.37 12.57 -17.60
CA GLY A 278 12.85 11.85 -18.78
C GLY A 278 13.24 10.38 -18.53
N ALA A 279 13.02 9.85 -17.31
CA ALA A 279 13.27 8.43 -17.07
C ALA A 279 12.31 7.56 -17.91
N ASP A 280 12.80 6.44 -18.42
CA ASP A 280 11.94 5.49 -19.12
C ASP A 280 11.03 4.71 -18.16
N ILE A 281 9.86 4.32 -18.64
CA ILE A 281 8.83 3.67 -17.81
C ILE A 281 9.25 2.30 -17.24
N ARG A 282 10.16 1.59 -17.92
CA ARG A 282 10.66 0.28 -17.46
C ARG A 282 11.63 0.46 -16.32
N SER A 283 12.52 1.43 -16.39
CA SER A 283 13.42 1.79 -15.28
C SER A 283 12.61 2.18 -14.03
N VAL A 284 11.59 3.02 -14.17
CA VAL A 284 10.70 3.39 -13.07
C VAL A 284 9.94 2.16 -12.52
N GLN A 285 9.48 1.26 -13.39
CA GLN A 285 8.85 0.01 -12.99
C GLN A 285 9.79 -0.87 -12.16
N MET A 286 11.05 -1.00 -12.57
CA MET A 286 12.08 -1.77 -11.84
C MET A 286 12.38 -1.15 -10.48
N MET A 287 12.61 0.16 -10.41
CA MET A 287 12.85 0.90 -9.17
C MET A 287 11.69 0.73 -8.17
N LEU A 288 10.45 0.78 -8.66
CA LEU A 288 9.27 0.55 -7.84
C LEU A 288 9.06 -0.93 -7.47
N GLY A 289 9.66 -1.87 -8.20
CA GLY A 289 9.43 -3.32 -8.00
C GLY A 289 7.97 -3.70 -8.28
N HIS A 290 7.41 -3.22 -9.39
CA HIS A 290 6.09 -3.61 -9.88
C HIS A 290 6.21 -4.90 -10.68
N ALA A 291 5.56 -5.97 -10.20
CA ALA A 291 5.56 -7.27 -10.88
C ALA A 291 4.79 -7.24 -12.21
N ASN A 292 3.84 -6.30 -12.38
CA ASN A 292 3.02 -6.16 -13.57
C ASN A 292 3.09 -4.73 -14.10
N ILE A 293 3.35 -4.59 -15.39
CA ILE A 293 3.41 -3.31 -16.10
C ILE A 293 2.07 -2.55 -16.03
N ALA A 294 0.95 -3.26 -15.94
CA ALA A 294 -0.38 -2.66 -15.76
C ALA A 294 -0.45 -1.73 -14.53
N THR A 295 0.35 -1.99 -13.50
CA THR A 295 0.45 -1.12 -12.33
C THR A 295 1.15 0.21 -12.65
N THR A 296 1.93 0.24 -13.72
CA THR A 296 2.67 1.43 -14.18
C THR A 296 1.91 2.16 -15.29
N GLN A 297 0.89 1.56 -15.89
CA GLN A 297 0.03 2.19 -16.91
C GLN A 297 -0.74 3.41 -16.39
N ILE A 298 -0.89 3.58 -15.08
CA ILE A 298 -1.48 4.79 -14.49
C ILE A 298 -0.67 6.06 -14.78
N TYR A 299 0.57 5.92 -15.25
CA TYR A 299 1.47 7.03 -15.61
C TYR A 299 1.50 7.33 -17.13
N THR A 300 0.68 6.67 -17.94
CA THR A 300 0.67 6.87 -19.43
C THR A 300 0.45 8.33 -19.81
N HIS A 301 -0.34 9.08 -19.05
CA HIS A 301 -0.55 10.52 -19.32
C HIS A 301 0.73 11.37 -19.20
N VAL A 302 1.70 10.97 -18.37
CA VAL A 302 3.01 11.62 -18.26
C VAL A 302 3.87 11.28 -19.49
N THR A 303 3.84 10.00 -19.89
CA THR A 303 4.56 9.49 -21.07
C THR A 303 4.04 10.11 -22.36
N ASP A 304 2.72 10.36 -22.46
CA ASP A 304 2.11 11.01 -23.64
C ASP A 304 2.57 12.46 -23.79
N ALA A 305 2.76 13.19 -22.69
CA ALA A 305 3.35 14.53 -22.73
C ALA A 305 4.80 14.50 -23.25
N GLN A 306 5.61 13.55 -22.76
CA GLN A 306 6.98 13.34 -23.22
C GLN A 306 7.04 12.92 -24.70
N LEU A 307 6.18 12.00 -25.13
CA LEU A 307 6.10 11.59 -26.55
C LEU A 307 5.79 12.77 -27.45
N ARG A 308 4.95 13.70 -26.99
CA ARG A 308 4.64 14.94 -27.71
C ARG A 308 5.88 15.87 -27.83
N GLU A 309 6.66 15.99 -26.73
CA GLU A 309 7.92 16.76 -26.76
C GLU A 309 8.97 16.10 -27.64
N VAL A 310 9.14 14.78 -27.53
CA VAL A 310 10.05 14.00 -28.41
C VAL A 310 9.64 14.17 -29.86
N HIS A 311 8.33 14.05 -30.17
CA HIS A 311 7.84 14.28 -31.55
C HIS A 311 8.19 15.68 -32.05
N LYS A 312 7.91 16.73 -31.26
CA LYS A 312 8.29 18.11 -31.63
C LYS A 312 9.79 18.26 -31.83
N LYS A 313 10.60 17.69 -30.92
CA LYS A 313 12.06 17.85 -30.96
C LYS A 313 12.74 17.10 -32.08
N PHE A 314 12.20 15.98 -32.53
CA PHE A 314 12.86 15.10 -33.49
C PHE A 314 12.14 14.96 -34.84
N HIS A 315 10.84 15.26 -34.91
CA HIS A 315 10.06 15.13 -36.17
C HIS A 315 9.80 16.45 -36.85
N ASP A 316 9.72 17.58 -36.10
CA ASP A 316 9.40 18.91 -36.63
C ASP A 316 10.61 19.65 -37.23
N ARG A 317 11.75 18.96 -37.44
CA ARG A 317 12.97 19.52 -38.06
C ARG A 317 12.90 19.75 -39.57
N ARG A 318 11.71 19.73 -40.15
CA ARG A 318 11.56 20.03 -41.61
C ARG A 318 11.54 21.52 -41.98
N GLY A 319 11.77 22.43 -40.99
CA GLY A 319 11.64 23.87 -41.19
C GLY A 319 12.91 24.71 -41.22
N ASP A 320 14.07 24.20 -40.78
CA ASP A 320 15.30 25.02 -40.62
C ASP A 320 16.44 24.63 -41.61
N ASN A 321 16.11 24.48 -42.88
CA ASN A 321 17.09 24.53 -43.94
C ASN A 321 16.62 25.60 -44.95
N LYS A 322 16.88 26.86 -44.61
CA LYS A 322 17.05 27.96 -45.57
C LYS A 322 18.15 28.89 -45.08
#